data_20c619a877fef12825bb7508130ba4ad
#
_entry.id   20c619a877fef12825bb7508130ba4ad
#
_cell.length_a   1.000
_cell.length_b   1.000
_cell.length_c   1.000
_cell.angle_alpha   90.00
_cell.angle_beta   90.00
_cell.angle_gamma   90.00
#
_symmetry.space_group_name_H-M   'P 1'
#
loop_
_entity.id
_entity.type
_entity.pdbx_description
1 polymer ?
#
loop_
_entity_poly.entity_id
_entity_poly.type
_entity_poly.pdbx_seq_one_letter_code
_entity_poly.pdbx_strand_id
1 'polypeptide(L)'
;DPMRVKGALFLALEDGKGSKGHLFLPGETLQKEALRLLNNKIPVPALRLQAKEVADVLQDMILKGEVVAVKDNIYLPRVFAQEDETARRIAMRLVEPSEPERIERVLERVKREMGVVLSSKQESAVYAAYRHNLSIITGSPGTGKTTVLKTILEVYRRLHPDGQIVLMAPTGRASRRMAESTGFDMARTLHSGLGLGSEEDDVNRTKQQEPLSADLIIVDEFSMVDMWLADKFFSRIKDGARIVLVGDPDQLPSVGAGNVFRELIDCKLVPVTVLDQIFRQSKDSLIAYNAKFINEGNTKLYYGPDFM
;
A
#
# COMPACT_ATOMS: atom_id res chain seq x y z
N ASP A 1 18.03 8.59 35.41
CA ASP A 1 17.60 7.18 35.35
C ASP A 1 17.51 6.74 33.91
N PRO A 2 18.37 5.83 33.45
CA PRO A 2 18.37 5.32 32.07
C PRO A 2 17.04 4.67 31.65
N MET A 3 16.34 4.00 32.53
CA MET A 3 15.05 3.34 32.23
C MET A 3 13.98 4.35 31.84
N ARG A 4 13.97 5.53 32.47
CA ARG A 4 13.05 6.61 32.11
C ARG A 4 13.37 7.17 30.72
N VAL A 5 14.65 7.26 30.35
CA VAL A 5 15.09 7.69 29.01
C VAL A 5 14.68 6.67 27.96
N LYS A 6 14.90 5.37 28.21
CA LYS A 6 14.42 4.29 27.32
C LYS A 6 12.91 4.36 27.11
N GLY A 7 12.14 4.51 28.18
CA GLY A 7 10.68 4.66 28.08
C GLY A 7 10.24 5.84 27.20
N ALA A 8 10.94 6.97 27.30
CA ALA A 8 10.65 8.14 26.47
C ALA A 8 11.02 7.92 24.99
N LEU A 9 12.12 7.22 24.69
CA LEU A 9 12.52 6.86 23.34
C LEU A 9 11.51 5.88 22.70
N PHE A 10 11.08 4.85 23.42
CA PHE A 10 10.05 3.94 22.96
C PHE A 10 8.71 4.65 22.73
N LEU A 11 8.29 5.51 23.67
CA LEU A 11 7.06 6.26 23.54
C LEU A 11 7.08 7.19 22.32
N ALA A 12 8.21 7.84 22.04
CA ALA A 12 8.36 8.70 20.87
C ALA A 12 8.26 7.91 19.55
N LEU A 13 8.82 6.69 19.50
CA LEU A 13 8.68 5.81 18.33
C LEU A 13 7.25 5.31 18.15
N GLU A 14 6.59 4.87 19.23
CA GLU A 14 5.19 4.41 19.17
C GLU A 14 4.23 5.55 18.82
N ASP A 15 4.45 6.76 19.35
CA ASP A 15 3.65 7.94 18.99
C ASP A 15 3.86 8.34 17.52
N GLY A 16 5.11 8.28 17.05
CA GLY A 16 5.44 8.48 15.63
C GLY A 16 4.71 7.50 14.72
N LYS A 17 4.59 6.24 15.13
CA LYS A 17 3.85 5.20 14.42
C LYS A 17 2.33 5.43 14.49
N GLY A 18 1.79 5.60 15.70
CA GLY A 18 0.35 5.63 15.92
C GLY A 18 -0.33 6.92 15.47
N SER A 19 0.29 8.08 15.73
CA SER A 19 -0.32 9.38 15.45
C SER A 19 0.13 10.02 14.13
N LYS A 20 1.35 9.70 13.67
CA LYS A 20 1.95 10.31 12.48
C LYS A 20 2.15 9.34 11.30
N GLY A 21 1.88 8.06 11.49
CA GLY A 21 1.99 7.03 10.44
C GLY A 21 3.43 6.69 10.03
N HIS A 22 4.44 7.02 10.87
CA HIS A 22 5.84 6.77 10.57
C HIS A 22 6.27 5.36 10.99
N LEU A 23 7.02 4.66 10.15
CA LEU A 23 7.64 3.37 10.51
C LEU A 23 8.91 3.56 11.34
N PHE A 24 9.58 4.69 11.19
CA PHE A 24 10.81 5.06 11.87
C PHE A 24 10.84 6.54 12.19
N LEU A 25 11.79 6.95 13.02
CA LEU A 25 12.16 8.35 13.19
C LEU A 25 13.66 8.52 12.92
N PRO A 26 14.07 9.62 12.25
CA PRO A 26 15.48 10.00 12.22
C PRO A 26 16.02 10.16 13.64
N GLY A 27 17.26 9.71 13.89
CA GLY A 27 17.84 9.66 15.24
C GLY A 27 17.81 11.02 15.95
N GLU A 28 18.09 12.10 15.22
CA GLU A 28 18.02 13.46 15.77
C GLU A 28 16.60 13.86 16.17
N THR A 29 15.60 13.52 15.35
CA THR A 29 14.19 13.77 15.65
C THR A 29 13.73 12.97 16.85
N LEU A 30 14.10 11.68 16.92
CA LEU A 30 13.79 10.80 18.04
C LEU A 30 14.35 11.36 19.35
N GLN A 31 15.61 11.78 19.35
CA GLN A 31 16.26 12.36 20.54
C GLN A 31 15.57 13.67 20.98
N LYS A 32 15.21 14.53 20.04
CA LYS A 32 14.48 15.80 20.33
C LYS A 32 13.11 15.52 20.95
N GLU A 33 12.36 14.56 20.38
CA GLU A 33 11.02 14.22 20.93
C GLU A 33 11.13 13.55 22.31
N ALA A 34 12.07 12.62 22.49
CA ALA A 34 12.31 11.99 23.79
C ALA A 34 12.71 13.04 24.85
N LEU A 35 13.62 13.96 24.50
CA LEU A 35 14.04 15.05 25.38
C LEU A 35 12.88 15.97 25.76
N ARG A 36 12.00 16.29 24.80
CA ARG A 36 10.78 17.05 25.04
C ARG A 36 9.86 16.34 26.05
N LEU A 37 9.64 15.02 25.87
CA LEU A 37 8.83 14.21 26.78
C LEU A 37 9.41 14.17 28.18
N LEU A 38 10.73 13.98 28.30
CA LEU A 38 11.44 13.86 29.58
C LEU A 38 11.47 15.17 30.38
N ASN A 39 11.58 16.30 29.69
CA ASN A 39 11.69 17.61 30.30
C ASN A 39 10.34 18.35 30.41
N ASN A 40 9.27 17.77 29.86
CA ASN A 40 7.92 18.30 30.02
C ASN A 40 7.55 18.31 31.50
N LYS A 41 7.05 19.44 32.02
CA LYS A 41 6.69 19.67 33.42
C LYS A 41 7.86 19.68 34.42
N ILE A 42 9.13 19.78 33.98
CA ILE A 42 10.27 20.01 34.87
C ILE A 42 10.53 21.53 34.93
N PRO A 43 10.12 22.24 36.03
CA PRO A 43 10.24 23.67 36.09
C PRO A 43 11.68 24.13 36.36
N VAL A 44 12.50 23.31 37.01
CA VAL A 44 13.88 23.61 37.39
C VAL A 44 14.84 23.25 36.28
N PRO A 45 15.50 24.22 35.62
CA PRO A 45 16.43 23.93 34.50
C PRO A 45 17.57 22.97 34.85
N ALA A 46 18.10 23.06 36.07
CA ALA A 46 19.21 22.21 36.52
C ALA A 46 18.84 20.71 36.66
N LEU A 47 17.54 20.39 36.71
CA LEU A 47 17.04 19.00 36.77
C LEU A 47 16.63 18.44 35.39
N ARG A 48 16.77 19.23 34.34
CA ARG A 48 16.47 18.81 32.96
C ARG A 48 17.57 17.95 32.42
N LEU A 49 17.18 16.84 31.77
CA LEU A 49 18.11 15.99 31.04
C LEU A 49 18.69 16.70 29.83
N GLN A 50 19.94 16.41 29.52
CA GLN A 50 20.65 16.98 28.38
C GLN A 50 20.60 16.02 27.18
N ALA A 51 20.80 16.57 25.99
CA ALA A 51 20.77 15.77 24.75
C ALA A 51 21.79 14.61 24.77
N LYS A 52 22.98 14.84 25.38
CA LYS A 52 24.02 13.80 25.48
C LYS A 52 23.54 12.57 26.26
N GLU A 53 22.84 12.76 27.37
CA GLU A 53 22.30 11.64 28.17
C GLU A 53 21.30 10.78 27.40
N VAL A 54 20.49 11.43 26.55
CA VAL A 54 19.54 10.71 25.67
C VAL A 54 20.29 9.98 24.54
N ALA A 55 21.30 10.60 23.97
CA ALA A 55 22.13 10.01 22.93
C ALA A 55 22.89 8.77 23.43
N ASP A 56 23.50 8.85 24.62
CA ASP A 56 24.23 7.74 25.23
C ASP A 56 23.30 6.53 25.47
N VAL A 57 22.09 6.76 25.96
CA VAL A 57 21.09 5.69 26.17
C VAL A 57 20.60 5.12 24.83
N LEU A 58 20.36 5.96 23.83
CA LEU A 58 19.96 5.48 22.50
C LEU A 58 21.05 4.59 21.89
N GLN A 59 22.31 4.97 22.02
CA GLN A 59 23.45 4.15 21.57
C GLN A 59 23.50 2.79 22.28
N ASP A 60 23.26 2.75 23.59
CA ASP A 60 23.17 1.50 24.36
C ASP A 60 22.00 0.62 23.87
N MET A 61 20.84 1.22 23.59
CA MET A 61 19.68 0.50 23.05
C MET A 61 19.96 -0.11 21.65
N ILE A 62 20.68 0.62 20.80
CA ILE A 62 21.09 0.11 19.47
C ILE A 62 22.04 -1.07 19.63
N LEU A 63 23.07 -0.94 20.51
CA LEU A 63 24.04 -2.02 20.76
C LEU A 63 23.38 -3.29 21.35
N LYS A 64 22.33 -3.14 22.13
CA LYS A 64 21.56 -4.26 22.72
C LYS A 64 20.47 -4.81 21.80
N GLY A 65 20.25 -4.21 20.63
CA GLY A 65 19.18 -4.61 19.72
C GLY A 65 17.77 -4.28 20.22
N GLU A 66 17.65 -3.40 21.21
CA GLU A 66 16.35 -2.94 21.72
C GLU A 66 15.63 -2.03 20.70
N VAL A 67 16.39 -1.37 19.84
CA VAL A 67 15.95 -0.68 18.63
C VAL A 67 16.88 -1.01 17.46
N VAL A 68 16.40 -0.84 16.23
CA VAL A 68 17.19 -1.08 15.02
C VAL A 68 17.54 0.25 14.37
N ALA A 69 18.82 0.45 14.08
CA ALA A 69 19.31 1.62 13.36
C ALA A 69 19.70 1.23 11.93
N VAL A 70 19.10 1.91 10.95
CA VAL A 70 19.46 1.79 9.52
C VAL A 70 19.86 3.17 9.02
N LYS A 71 21.16 3.38 8.81
CA LYS A 71 21.73 4.73 8.63
C LYS A 71 21.33 5.62 9.82
N ASP A 72 20.63 6.72 9.55
CA ASP A 72 20.18 7.65 10.60
C ASP A 72 18.75 7.35 11.12
N ASN A 73 18.07 6.34 10.56
CA ASN A 73 16.69 6.01 10.90
C ASN A 73 16.63 4.97 12.00
N ILE A 74 15.83 5.24 13.02
CA ILE A 74 15.65 4.35 14.19
C ILE A 74 14.25 3.74 14.14
N TYR A 75 14.21 2.41 14.24
CA TYR A 75 13.00 1.59 14.18
C TYR A 75 12.74 0.86 15.49
N LEU A 76 11.49 0.57 15.75
CA LEU A 76 11.10 -0.54 16.61
C LEU A 76 11.47 -1.87 15.91
N PRO A 77 12.07 -2.86 16.58
CA PRO A 77 12.54 -4.09 15.92
C PRO A 77 11.45 -4.83 15.15
N ARG A 78 10.23 -4.89 15.70
CA ARG A 78 9.08 -5.52 15.03
C ARG A 78 8.69 -4.80 13.74
N VAL A 79 8.71 -3.48 13.74
CA VAL A 79 8.34 -2.67 12.57
C VAL A 79 9.38 -2.83 11.45
N PHE A 80 10.67 -2.80 11.83
CA PHE A 80 11.76 -3.07 10.89
C PHE A 80 11.65 -4.45 10.26
N ALA A 81 11.41 -5.48 11.07
CA ALA A 81 11.27 -6.86 10.57
C ALA A 81 10.08 -6.99 9.60
N GLN A 82 8.96 -6.32 9.85
CA GLN A 82 7.81 -6.31 8.93
C GLN A 82 8.15 -5.65 7.60
N GLU A 83 8.82 -4.50 7.62
CA GLU A 83 9.21 -3.79 6.40
C GLU A 83 10.23 -4.60 5.59
N ASP A 84 11.30 -5.08 6.21
CA ASP A 84 12.37 -5.84 5.57
C ASP A 84 11.85 -7.14 4.94
N GLU A 85 11.05 -7.91 5.68
CA GLU A 85 10.50 -9.16 5.20
C GLU A 85 9.49 -8.95 4.07
N THR A 86 8.66 -7.90 4.16
CA THR A 86 7.74 -7.54 3.07
C THR A 86 8.50 -7.12 1.82
N ALA A 87 9.55 -6.31 1.97
CA ALA A 87 10.40 -5.91 0.85
C ALA A 87 11.06 -7.11 0.17
N ARG A 88 11.56 -8.08 0.94
CA ARG A 88 12.12 -9.33 0.40
C ARG A 88 11.10 -10.13 -0.39
N ARG A 89 9.89 -10.32 0.15
CA ARG A 89 8.79 -11.04 -0.53
C ARG A 89 8.38 -10.34 -1.81
N ILE A 90 8.35 -9.01 -1.84
CA ILE A 90 8.08 -8.24 -3.04
C ILE A 90 9.23 -8.41 -4.06
N ALA A 91 10.48 -8.29 -3.62
CA ALA A 91 11.65 -8.44 -4.49
C ALA A 91 11.69 -9.82 -5.19
N MET A 92 11.33 -10.89 -4.49
CA MET A 92 11.24 -12.24 -5.08
C MET A 92 10.20 -12.33 -6.21
N ARG A 93 9.19 -11.46 -6.22
CA ARG A 93 8.14 -11.41 -7.26
C ARG A 93 8.46 -10.49 -8.42
N LEU A 94 9.55 -9.72 -8.34
CA LEU A 94 10.02 -8.89 -9.45
C LEU A 94 10.82 -9.69 -10.49
N VAL A 95 11.13 -10.96 -10.20
CA VAL A 95 11.70 -11.87 -11.18
C VAL A 95 10.65 -12.14 -12.26
N GLU A 96 10.97 -11.77 -13.49
CA GLU A 96 10.08 -11.98 -14.62
C GLU A 96 9.84 -13.48 -14.88
N PRO A 97 8.62 -13.88 -15.26
CA PRO A 97 8.37 -15.24 -15.72
C PRO A 97 9.26 -15.55 -16.93
N SER A 98 9.81 -16.74 -16.98
CA SER A 98 10.67 -17.21 -18.08
C SER A 98 9.97 -17.16 -19.45
N GLU A 99 8.65 -17.30 -19.47
CA GLU A 99 7.81 -17.18 -20.66
C GLU A 99 6.58 -16.30 -20.35
N PRO A 100 6.61 -15.01 -20.74
CA PRO A 100 5.44 -14.14 -20.57
C PRO A 100 4.29 -14.64 -21.48
N GLU A 101 3.08 -14.62 -20.93
CA GLU A 101 1.90 -15.05 -21.67
C GLU A 101 1.59 -14.14 -22.85
N ARG A 102 1.31 -14.77 -23.99
CA ARG A 102 0.87 -14.07 -25.22
C ARG A 102 -0.64 -13.91 -25.20
N ILE A 103 -1.08 -12.70 -24.91
CA ILE A 103 -2.52 -12.40 -24.76
C ILE A 103 -3.14 -11.67 -25.94
N GLU A 104 -2.36 -11.31 -26.96
CA GLU A 104 -2.77 -10.40 -28.03
C GLU A 104 -4.10 -10.82 -28.69
N ARG A 105 -4.20 -12.09 -29.11
CA ARG A 105 -5.41 -12.63 -29.76
C ARG A 105 -6.61 -12.68 -28.82
N VAL A 106 -6.38 -13.05 -27.58
CA VAL A 106 -7.44 -13.15 -26.56
C VAL A 106 -7.92 -11.75 -26.19
N LEU A 107 -7.01 -10.80 -25.99
CA LEU A 107 -7.34 -9.41 -25.70
C LEU A 107 -8.19 -8.77 -26.80
N GLU A 108 -7.82 -8.93 -28.08
CA GLU A 108 -8.59 -8.40 -29.20
C GLU A 108 -10.00 -9.01 -29.28
N ARG A 109 -10.13 -10.28 -28.95
CA ARG A 109 -11.43 -10.93 -28.88
C ARG A 109 -12.25 -10.38 -27.72
N VAL A 110 -11.67 -10.24 -26.53
CA VAL A 110 -12.32 -9.69 -25.32
C VAL A 110 -12.79 -8.26 -25.58
N LYS A 111 -11.96 -7.41 -26.17
CA LYS A 111 -12.32 -6.01 -26.51
C LYS A 111 -13.56 -5.96 -27.39
N ARG A 112 -13.62 -6.82 -28.44
CA ARG A 112 -14.79 -6.89 -29.33
C ARG A 112 -16.04 -7.38 -28.62
N GLU A 113 -15.94 -8.42 -27.81
CA GLU A 113 -17.08 -9.00 -27.09
C GLU A 113 -17.62 -8.06 -26.01
N MET A 114 -16.75 -7.35 -25.31
CA MET A 114 -17.13 -6.34 -24.32
C MET A 114 -17.58 -5.00 -24.95
N GLY A 115 -17.36 -4.80 -26.26
CA GLY A 115 -17.63 -3.52 -26.92
C GLY A 115 -16.80 -2.36 -26.38
N VAL A 116 -15.57 -2.62 -25.90
CA VAL A 116 -14.69 -1.61 -25.29
C VAL A 116 -13.55 -1.24 -26.21
N VAL A 117 -13.22 0.06 -26.20
CA VAL A 117 -12.00 0.60 -26.82
C VAL A 117 -11.08 1.05 -25.71
N LEU A 118 -9.95 0.38 -25.57
CA LEU A 118 -8.93 0.71 -24.60
C LEU A 118 -7.97 1.76 -25.18
N SER A 119 -7.53 2.69 -24.34
CA SER A 119 -6.41 3.56 -24.69
C SER A 119 -5.10 2.76 -24.68
N SER A 120 -4.03 3.31 -25.28
CA SER A 120 -2.71 2.68 -25.29
C SER A 120 -2.20 2.38 -23.88
N LYS A 121 -2.45 3.27 -22.90
CA LYS A 121 -2.08 3.06 -21.50
C LYS A 121 -2.92 2.00 -20.81
N GLN A 122 -4.21 1.93 -21.12
CA GLN A 122 -5.07 0.87 -20.60
C GLN A 122 -4.67 -0.50 -21.15
N GLU A 123 -4.34 -0.60 -22.44
CA GLU A 123 -3.79 -1.83 -23.02
C GLU A 123 -2.45 -2.20 -22.38
N SER A 124 -1.55 -1.22 -22.20
CA SER A 124 -0.26 -1.45 -21.50
C SER A 124 -0.47 -2.01 -20.09
N ALA A 125 -1.47 -1.52 -19.36
CA ALA A 125 -1.81 -2.04 -18.03
C ALA A 125 -2.29 -3.50 -18.09
N VAL A 126 -3.10 -3.87 -19.09
CA VAL A 126 -3.52 -5.25 -19.30
C VAL A 126 -2.30 -6.12 -19.64
N TYR A 127 -1.43 -5.70 -20.55
CA TYR A 127 -0.21 -6.44 -20.86
C TYR A 127 0.72 -6.61 -19.67
N ALA A 128 0.89 -5.57 -18.84
CA ALA A 128 1.74 -5.62 -17.66
C ALA A 128 1.26 -6.71 -16.66
N ALA A 129 -0.06 -6.85 -16.48
CA ALA A 129 -0.65 -7.87 -15.61
C ALA A 129 -0.34 -9.31 -16.04
N TYR A 130 0.04 -9.54 -17.31
CA TYR A 130 0.38 -10.88 -17.84
C TYR A 130 1.88 -11.09 -18.07
N ARG A 131 2.63 -9.99 -18.18
CA ARG A 131 4.08 -10.05 -18.36
C ARG A 131 4.85 -10.14 -17.05
N HIS A 132 4.26 -9.68 -15.96
CA HIS A 132 4.92 -9.58 -14.65
C HIS A 132 4.12 -10.32 -13.59
N ASN A 133 4.82 -10.85 -12.58
CA ASN A 133 4.18 -11.48 -11.42
C ASN A 133 3.59 -10.44 -10.47
N LEU A 134 4.10 -9.20 -10.49
CA LEU A 134 3.58 -8.07 -9.74
C LEU A 134 3.52 -6.85 -10.65
N SER A 135 2.38 -6.19 -10.71
CA SER A 135 2.19 -4.94 -11.46
C SER A 135 1.28 -3.98 -10.70
N ILE A 136 1.45 -2.69 -10.99
CA ILE A 136 0.67 -1.61 -10.39
C ILE A 136 -0.07 -0.85 -11.47
N ILE A 137 -1.36 -0.59 -11.23
CA ILE A 137 -2.20 0.27 -12.03
C ILE A 137 -2.61 1.47 -11.17
N THR A 138 -2.23 2.65 -11.57
CA THR A 138 -2.59 3.88 -10.86
C THR A 138 -3.24 4.88 -11.79
N GLY A 139 -4.00 5.82 -11.23
CA GLY A 139 -4.64 6.90 -11.94
C GLY A 139 -5.78 7.50 -11.15
N SER A 140 -6.10 8.75 -11.45
CA SER A 140 -7.18 9.50 -10.83
C SER A 140 -8.56 8.87 -11.06
N PRO A 141 -9.61 9.27 -10.33
CA PRO A 141 -10.98 8.85 -10.61
C PRO A 141 -11.37 9.14 -12.06
N GLY A 142 -12.11 8.22 -12.69
CA GLY A 142 -12.58 8.40 -14.09
C GLY A 142 -11.57 8.05 -15.18
N THR A 143 -10.38 7.55 -14.86
CA THR A 143 -9.36 7.11 -15.84
C THR A 143 -9.61 5.70 -16.39
N GLY A 144 -10.68 5.03 -15.96
CA GLY A 144 -11.07 3.73 -16.47
C GLY A 144 -10.35 2.54 -15.81
N LYS A 145 -9.84 2.67 -14.60
CA LYS A 145 -9.26 1.56 -13.82
C LYS A 145 -10.18 0.32 -13.82
N THR A 146 -11.48 0.52 -13.56
CA THR A 146 -12.48 -0.56 -13.57
C THR A 146 -12.59 -1.28 -14.91
N THR A 147 -12.52 -0.56 -16.02
CA THR A 147 -12.56 -1.14 -17.39
C THR A 147 -11.32 -2.01 -17.62
N VAL A 148 -10.16 -1.54 -17.19
CA VAL A 148 -8.91 -2.32 -17.26
C VAL A 148 -9.02 -3.59 -16.43
N LEU A 149 -9.52 -3.50 -15.18
CA LEU A 149 -9.72 -4.67 -14.31
C LEU A 149 -10.67 -5.70 -14.92
N LYS A 150 -11.83 -5.26 -15.46
CA LYS A 150 -12.74 -6.15 -16.19
C LYS A 150 -12.05 -6.85 -17.34
N THR A 151 -11.27 -6.11 -18.12
CA THR A 151 -10.55 -6.68 -19.26
C THR A 151 -9.52 -7.72 -18.80
N ILE A 152 -8.75 -7.43 -17.75
CA ILE A 152 -7.80 -8.40 -17.16
C ILE A 152 -8.55 -9.68 -16.74
N LEU A 153 -9.65 -9.55 -16.00
CA LEU A 153 -10.43 -10.70 -15.54
C LEU A 153 -10.99 -11.54 -16.69
N GLU A 154 -11.54 -10.89 -17.72
CA GLU A 154 -12.10 -11.57 -18.88
C GLU A 154 -11.03 -12.27 -19.73
N VAL A 155 -9.86 -11.68 -19.89
CA VAL A 155 -8.71 -12.32 -20.53
C VAL A 155 -8.25 -13.53 -19.70
N TYR A 156 -8.15 -13.37 -18.39
CA TYR A 156 -7.68 -14.44 -17.49
C TYR A 156 -8.60 -15.67 -17.54
N ARG A 157 -9.90 -15.48 -17.42
CA ARG A 157 -10.89 -16.57 -17.49
C ARG A 157 -10.81 -17.39 -18.78
N ARG A 158 -10.43 -16.73 -19.90
CA ARG A 158 -10.30 -17.43 -21.19
C ARG A 158 -8.99 -18.19 -21.34
N LEU A 159 -7.93 -17.68 -20.73
CA LEU A 159 -6.62 -18.35 -20.76
C LEU A 159 -6.53 -19.45 -19.71
N HIS A 160 -7.15 -19.24 -18.56
CA HIS A 160 -7.10 -20.13 -17.41
C HIS A 160 -8.52 -20.44 -16.88
N PRO A 161 -9.28 -21.33 -17.56
CA PRO A 161 -10.66 -21.64 -17.15
C PRO A 161 -10.76 -22.18 -15.72
N ASP A 162 -9.76 -22.93 -15.27
CA ASP A 162 -9.68 -23.53 -13.93
C ASP A 162 -8.87 -22.68 -12.93
N GLY A 163 -8.34 -21.55 -13.39
CA GLY A 163 -7.50 -20.65 -12.58
C GLY A 163 -8.29 -19.94 -11.49
N GLN A 164 -7.74 -19.94 -10.28
CA GLN A 164 -8.36 -19.32 -9.11
C GLN A 164 -8.09 -17.82 -9.08
N ILE A 165 -9.16 -17.02 -9.06
CA ILE A 165 -9.09 -15.56 -8.99
C ILE A 165 -9.55 -15.10 -7.60
N VAL A 166 -8.82 -14.18 -6.99
CA VAL A 166 -9.20 -13.52 -5.75
C VAL A 166 -9.19 -12.02 -5.94
N LEU A 167 -10.33 -11.38 -5.63
CA LEU A 167 -10.47 -9.94 -5.62
C LEU A 167 -10.56 -9.44 -4.19
N MET A 168 -9.77 -8.43 -3.84
CA MET A 168 -9.76 -7.85 -2.51
C MET A 168 -9.72 -6.32 -2.55
N ALA A 169 -10.17 -5.70 -1.44
CA ALA A 169 -10.03 -4.28 -1.20
C ALA A 169 -9.88 -4.02 0.31
N PRO A 170 -9.34 -2.88 0.75
CA PRO A 170 -9.16 -2.59 2.18
C PRO A 170 -10.46 -2.49 2.97
N THR A 171 -11.54 -2.02 2.34
CA THR A 171 -12.81 -1.75 3.01
C THR A 171 -13.97 -2.54 2.41
N GLY A 172 -15.01 -2.81 3.22
CA GLY A 172 -16.21 -3.49 2.75
C GLY A 172 -17.00 -2.70 1.68
N ARG A 173 -16.92 -1.38 1.69
CA ARG A 173 -17.52 -0.55 0.63
C ARG A 173 -16.76 -0.72 -0.69
N ALA A 174 -15.44 -0.68 -0.65
CA ALA A 174 -14.60 -0.86 -1.83
C ALA A 174 -14.75 -2.27 -2.41
N SER A 175 -14.76 -3.32 -1.57
CA SER A 175 -14.94 -4.70 -2.06
C SER A 175 -16.30 -4.91 -2.72
N ARG A 176 -17.39 -4.39 -2.16
CA ARG A 176 -18.72 -4.44 -2.80
C ARG A 176 -18.74 -3.71 -4.13
N ARG A 177 -18.19 -2.48 -4.18
CA ARG A 177 -18.08 -1.72 -5.42
C ARG A 177 -17.25 -2.44 -6.48
N MET A 178 -16.17 -3.10 -6.07
CA MET A 178 -15.34 -3.93 -6.94
C MET A 178 -16.14 -5.11 -7.51
N ALA A 179 -16.89 -5.84 -6.69
CA ALA A 179 -17.76 -6.93 -7.12
C ALA A 179 -18.81 -6.46 -8.14
N GLU A 180 -19.59 -5.45 -7.80
CA GLU A 180 -20.61 -4.86 -8.67
C GLU A 180 -20.02 -4.36 -10.02
N SER A 181 -18.90 -3.65 -9.92
CA SER A 181 -18.28 -3.02 -11.09
C SER A 181 -17.59 -4.01 -12.01
N THR A 182 -17.06 -5.12 -11.51
CA THR A 182 -16.40 -6.16 -12.30
C THR A 182 -17.34 -7.27 -12.74
N GLY A 183 -18.51 -7.40 -12.11
CA GLY A 183 -19.41 -8.56 -12.28
C GLY A 183 -18.82 -9.85 -11.69
N PHE A 184 -17.95 -9.72 -10.70
CA PHE A 184 -17.31 -10.84 -10.01
C PHE A 184 -17.84 -10.91 -8.56
N ASP A 185 -18.71 -11.84 -8.27
CA ASP A 185 -19.51 -11.91 -7.04
C ASP A 185 -18.71 -12.11 -5.73
N MET A 186 -17.43 -12.43 -5.81
CA MET A 186 -16.60 -12.89 -4.69
C MET A 186 -15.49 -11.91 -4.28
N ALA A 187 -15.68 -10.60 -4.44
CA ALA A 187 -14.72 -9.64 -3.89
C ALA A 187 -14.86 -9.54 -2.35
N ARG A 188 -13.74 -9.57 -1.62
CA ARG A 188 -13.67 -9.59 -0.16
C ARG A 188 -12.84 -8.42 0.37
N THR A 189 -12.99 -8.10 1.66
CA THR A 189 -12.01 -7.22 2.30
C THR A 189 -10.68 -7.97 2.47
N LEU A 190 -9.55 -7.24 2.49
CA LEU A 190 -8.26 -7.84 2.79
C LEU A 190 -8.29 -8.61 4.11
N HIS A 191 -8.85 -8.04 5.17
CA HIS A 191 -8.99 -8.72 6.46
C HIS A 191 -9.74 -10.05 6.33
N SER A 192 -10.90 -10.04 5.68
CA SER A 192 -11.70 -11.26 5.47
C SER A 192 -11.01 -12.26 4.55
N GLY A 193 -10.42 -11.80 3.44
CA GLY A 193 -9.73 -12.65 2.47
C GLY A 193 -8.48 -13.32 3.04
N LEU A 194 -7.81 -12.63 3.97
CA LEU A 194 -6.65 -13.15 4.68
C LEU A 194 -7.01 -13.89 5.99
N GLY A 195 -8.28 -13.94 6.37
CA GLY A 195 -8.70 -14.56 7.62
C GLY A 195 -8.11 -13.89 8.87
N LEU A 196 -7.91 -12.56 8.81
CA LEU A 196 -7.35 -11.80 9.92
C LEU A 196 -8.42 -11.48 10.97
N GLY A 197 -8.08 -11.64 12.26
CA GLY A 197 -8.81 -11.10 13.40
C GLY A 197 -8.44 -9.62 13.65
N SER A 198 -8.69 -9.14 14.87
CA SER A 198 -8.13 -7.86 15.33
C SER A 198 -6.60 -7.96 15.47
N GLU A 199 -5.87 -6.83 15.43
CA GLU A 199 -4.41 -6.82 15.63
C GLU A 199 -3.99 -7.51 16.94
N GLU A 200 -4.82 -7.44 17.99
CA GLU A 200 -4.59 -8.07 19.30
C GLU A 200 -4.71 -9.60 19.24
N ASP A 201 -5.59 -10.14 18.39
CA ASP A 201 -5.77 -11.58 18.22
C ASP A 201 -4.60 -12.23 17.48
N ASP A 202 -3.91 -11.47 16.64
CA ASP A 202 -2.83 -11.97 15.77
C ASP A 202 -1.53 -12.28 16.53
N VAL A 203 -1.30 -11.59 17.65
CA VAL A 203 -0.16 -11.85 18.54
C VAL A 203 -0.19 -13.27 19.15
N ASN A 204 -1.39 -13.82 19.32
CA ASN A 204 -1.62 -15.13 19.93
C ASN A 204 -1.81 -16.28 18.92
N ARG A 205 -1.95 -15.97 17.62
CA ARG A 205 -2.12 -16.99 16.57
C ARG A 205 -0.81 -17.31 15.86
N THR A 206 0.04 -18.08 16.48
CA THR A 206 1.26 -18.71 15.90
C THR A 206 0.96 -19.83 14.89
N LYS A 207 -0.27 -20.03 14.45
CA LYS A 207 -0.56 -20.98 13.38
C LYS A 207 -0.12 -20.40 12.05
N GLN A 208 0.85 -21.07 11.40
CA GLN A 208 1.14 -20.85 9.98
C GLN A 208 -0.18 -20.92 9.21
N GLN A 209 -0.67 -19.77 8.78
CA GLN A 209 -1.86 -19.72 7.96
C GLN A 209 -1.47 -20.16 6.55
N GLU A 210 -2.24 -21.05 5.94
CA GLU A 210 -1.98 -21.56 4.60
C GLU A 210 -1.95 -20.42 3.56
N PRO A 211 -1.11 -20.53 2.52
CA PRO A 211 -1.11 -19.57 1.41
C PRO A 211 -2.49 -19.46 0.76
N LEU A 212 -2.80 -18.30 0.20
CA LEU A 212 -4.02 -18.12 -0.58
C LEU A 212 -4.00 -19.04 -1.80
N SER A 213 -5.07 -19.82 -1.97
CA SER A 213 -5.26 -20.64 -3.16
C SER A 213 -5.72 -19.79 -4.34
N ALA A 214 -4.84 -18.89 -4.82
CA ALA A 214 -5.15 -17.98 -5.90
C ALA A 214 -4.01 -17.94 -6.91
N ASP A 215 -4.34 -17.90 -8.20
CA ASP A 215 -3.40 -17.77 -9.30
C ASP A 215 -3.31 -16.33 -9.81
N LEU A 216 -4.43 -15.60 -9.71
CA LEU A 216 -4.51 -14.16 -9.95
C LEU A 216 -5.14 -13.48 -8.72
N ILE A 217 -4.44 -12.49 -8.20
CA ILE A 217 -4.91 -11.68 -7.08
C ILE A 217 -4.96 -10.22 -7.54
N ILE A 218 -6.11 -9.59 -7.40
CA ILE A 218 -6.26 -8.16 -7.67
C ILE A 218 -6.67 -7.47 -6.38
N VAL A 219 -5.96 -6.43 -6.00
CA VAL A 219 -6.29 -5.60 -4.84
C VAL A 219 -6.55 -4.18 -5.29
N ASP A 220 -7.79 -3.72 -5.14
CA ASP A 220 -8.19 -2.34 -5.42
C ASP A 220 -8.04 -1.45 -4.18
N GLU A 221 -7.93 -0.14 -4.38
CA GLU A 221 -7.71 0.87 -3.33
C GLU A 221 -6.48 0.58 -2.45
N PHE A 222 -5.41 0.05 -3.05
CA PHE A 222 -4.20 -0.35 -2.31
C PHE A 222 -3.48 0.83 -1.63
N SER A 223 -3.76 2.07 -2.02
CA SER A 223 -3.28 3.28 -1.34
C SER A 223 -3.68 3.36 0.15
N MET A 224 -4.76 2.65 0.55
CA MET A 224 -5.23 2.58 1.93
C MET A 224 -4.59 1.44 2.74
N VAL A 225 -3.68 0.68 2.16
CA VAL A 225 -3.02 -0.47 2.81
C VAL A 225 -1.77 0.01 3.55
N ASP A 226 -1.74 -0.18 4.87
CA ASP A 226 -0.59 0.11 5.73
C ASP A 226 0.45 -1.01 5.71
N MET A 227 1.58 -0.80 6.42
CA MET A 227 2.68 -1.76 6.45
C MET A 227 2.28 -3.09 7.10
N TRP A 228 1.46 -3.06 8.16
CA TRP A 228 1.01 -4.28 8.82
C TRP A 228 0.14 -5.14 7.90
N LEU A 229 -0.84 -4.53 7.24
CA LEU A 229 -1.73 -5.25 6.33
C LEU A 229 -0.99 -5.71 5.05
N ALA A 230 -0.02 -4.93 4.57
CA ALA A 230 0.85 -5.33 3.47
C ALA A 230 1.71 -6.56 3.84
N ASP A 231 2.32 -6.59 5.02
CA ASP A 231 3.07 -7.74 5.51
C ASP A 231 2.19 -9.00 5.54
N LYS A 232 0.98 -8.90 6.11
CA LYS A 232 0.01 -10.01 6.14
C LYS A 232 -0.40 -10.46 4.74
N PHE A 233 -0.61 -9.53 3.84
CA PHE A 233 -0.96 -9.83 2.45
C PHE A 233 0.16 -10.56 1.73
N PHE A 234 1.36 -9.99 1.67
CA PHE A 234 2.48 -10.58 0.94
C PHE A 234 2.97 -11.90 1.54
N SER A 235 2.77 -12.11 2.86
CA SER A 235 3.10 -13.39 3.51
C SER A 235 2.19 -14.55 3.13
N ARG A 236 0.99 -14.26 2.58
CA ARG A 236 -0.02 -15.27 2.23
C ARG A 236 -0.07 -15.61 0.73
N ILE A 237 0.70 -14.93 -0.09
CA ILE A 237 0.69 -15.16 -1.53
C ILE A 237 1.57 -16.35 -1.88
N LYS A 238 0.99 -17.34 -2.55
CA LYS A 238 1.75 -18.50 -3.06
C LYS A 238 2.73 -18.11 -4.17
N ASP A 239 3.75 -18.91 -4.37
CA ASP A 239 4.69 -18.73 -5.48
C ASP A 239 3.96 -18.90 -6.82
N GLY A 240 4.36 -18.09 -7.80
CA GLY A 240 3.77 -18.10 -9.13
C GLY A 240 2.42 -17.39 -9.27
N ALA A 241 1.80 -16.94 -8.19
CA ALA A 241 0.58 -16.14 -8.27
C ALA A 241 0.87 -14.75 -8.87
N ARG A 242 -0.01 -14.29 -9.77
CA ARG A 242 0.02 -12.93 -10.32
C ARG A 242 -0.67 -11.96 -9.38
N ILE A 243 -0.09 -10.78 -9.24
CA ILE A 243 -0.60 -9.72 -8.36
C ILE A 243 -0.78 -8.45 -9.17
N VAL A 244 -1.97 -7.88 -9.11
CA VAL A 244 -2.27 -6.56 -9.66
C VAL A 244 -2.74 -5.67 -8.52
N LEU A 245 -1.94 -4.66 -8.19
CA LEU A 245 -2.28 -3.65 -7.19
C LEU A 245 -2.85 -2.43 -7.90
N VAL A 246 -4.01 -1.98 -7.46
CA VAL A 246 -4.72 -0.85 -8.06
C VAL A 246 -4.96 0.21 -6.98
N GLY A 247 -4.76 1.47 -7.31
CA GLY A 247 -4.98 2.55 -6.37
C GLY A 247 -4.69 3.92 -6.98
N ASP A 248 -4.77 4.91 -6.14
CA ASP A 248 -4.45 6.30 -6.48
C ASP A 248 -3.59 6.88 -5.34
N PRO A 249 -2.31 7.14 -5.57
CA PRO A 249 -1.40 7.61 -4.51
C PRO A 249 -1.74 9.03 -4.03
N ASP A 250 -2.59 9.76 -4.75
CA ASP A 250 -3.03 11.10 -4.38
C ASP A 250 -4.34 11.11 -3.59
N GLN A 251 -4.99 9.95 -3.43
CA GLN A 251 -6.13 9.79 -2.52
C GLN A 251 -5.67 9.58 -1.08
N LEU A 252 -6.67 9.38 -0.18
CA LEU A 252 -6.38 9.20 1.25
C LEU A 252 -5.38 8.05 1.46
N PRO A 253 -4.30 8.32 2.23
CA PRO A 253 -3.34 7.27 2.59
C PRO A 253 -3.96 6.29 3.59
N SER A 254 -3.20 5.25 3.92
CA SER A 254 -3.54 4.31 5.00
C SER A 254 -3.72 5.03 6.34
N VAL A 255 -4.62 4.50 7.18
CA VAL A 255 -4.80 4.98 8.56
C VAL A 255 -3.64 4.52 9.45
N GLY A 256 -3.15 3.30 9.23
CA GLY A 256 -1.98 2.76 9.92
C GLY A 256 -0.65 3.26 9.35
N ALA A 257 0.44 2.89 10.00
CA ALA A 257 1.77 3.35 9.63
C ALA A 257 2.27 2.73 8.32
N GLY A 258 2.98 3.54 7.54
CA GLY A 258 3.60 3.15 6.27
C GLY A 258 2.74 3.48 5.04
N ASN A 259 3.37 4.02 4.02
CA ASN A 259 2.73 4.35 2.73
C ASN A 259 3.25 3.40 1.64
N VAL A 260 2.91 2.11 1.79
CA VAL A 260 3.46 1.03 0.97
C VAL A 260 3.21 1.25 -0.53
N PHE A 261 2.01 1.71 -0.90
CA PHE A 261 1.67 1.89 -2.31
C PHE A 261 2.53 2.97 -2.99
N ARG A 262 2.73 4.11 -2.32
CA ARG A 262 3.58 5.19 -2.83
C ARG A 262 5.04 4.76 -2.91
N GLU A 263 5.55 4.11 -1.88
CA GLU A 263 6.92 3.59 -1.86
C GLU A 263 7.18 2.58 -3.00
N LEU A 264 6.21 1.70 -3.30
CA LEU A 264 6.30 0.78 -4.43
C LEU A 264 6.31 1.49 -5.80
N ILE A 265 5.59 2.60 -5.93
CA ILE A 265 5.61 3.43 -7.15
C ILE A 265 6.95 4.17 -7.25
N ASP A 266 7.41 4.78 -6.16
CA ASP A 266 8.58 5.66 -6.14
C ASP A 266 9.90 4.87 -6.26
N CYS A 267 9.94 3.61 -5.82
CA CYS A 267 11.13 2.76 -5.95
C CYS A 267 11.49 2.44 -7.41
N LYS A 268 10.53 2.55 -8.36
CA LYS A 268 10.70 2.32 -9.81
C LYS A 268 11.16 0.91 -10.19
N LEU A 269 11.07 -0.04 -9.28
CA LEU A 269 11.40 -1.45 -9.52
C LEU A 269 10.18 -2.27 -9.93
N VAL A 270 9.00 -1.88 -9.45
CA VAL A 270 7.73 -2.53 -9.78
C VAL A 270 7.20 -1.94 -11.09
N PRO A 271 6.72 -2.74 -12.04
CA PRO A 271 6.04 -2.24 -13.23
C PRO A 271 4.79 -1.43 -12.87
N VAL A 272 4.79 -0.14 -13.18
CA VAL A 272 3.70 0.80 -12.90
C VAL A 272 3.11 1.33 -14.19
N THR A 273 1.82 1.20 -14.37
CA THR A 273 1.07 1.86 -15.45
C THR A 273 0.22 2.99 -14.89
N VAL A 274 0.50 4.21 -15.31
CA VAL A 274 -0.25 5.40 -14.90
C VAL A 274 -1.32 5.71 -15.96
N LEU A 275 -2.58 5.60 -15.56
CA LEU A 275 -3.73 5.97 -16.40
C LEU A 275 -4.03 7.47 -16.22
N ASP A 276 -3.79 8.26 -17.25
CA ASP A 276 -3.87 9.72 -17.20
C ASP A 276 -5.01 10.30 -18.06
N GLN A 277 -5.67 9.47 -18.86
CA GLN A 277 -6.82 9.91 -19.67
C GLN A 277 -8.11 9.83 -18.88
N ILE A 278 -8.74 10.97 -18.66
CA ILE A 278 -10.07 11.05 -18.05
C ILE A 278 -11.12 10.82 -19.14
N PHE A 279 -11.96 9.80 -18.97
CA PHE A 279 -13.03 9.48 -19.93
C PHE A 279 -14.29 10.33 -19.72
N ARG A 280 -15.11 10.46 -20.76
CA ARG A 280 -16.16 11.45 -20.98
C ARG A 280 -17.16 11.69 -19.82
N GLN A 281 -17.48 10.71 -19.01
CA GLN A 281 -18.39 10.88 -17.87
C GLN A 281 -17.80 11.70 -16.70
N SER A 282 -16.50 11.85 -16.66
CA SER A 282 -15.80 12.66 -15.65
C SER A 282 -15.23 13.97 -16.24
N LYS A 283 -15.19 14.13 -17.58
CA LYS A 283 -14.69 15.37 -18.20
C LYS A 283 -15.60 16.57 -17.93
N ASP A 284 -16.91 16.32 -17.76
CA ASP A 284 -17.91 17.36 -17.50
C ASP A 284 -18.13 17.57 -15.98
N SER A 285 -17.49 16.75 -15.11
CA SER A 285 -17.59 16.94 -13.66
C SER A 285 -16.54 17.92 -13.17
N LEU A 286 -16.98 19.06 -12.68
CA LEU A 286 -16.13 20.04 -12.01
C LEU A 286 -15.44 19.47 -10.78
N ILE A 287 -16.01 18.44 -10.15
CA ILE A 287 -15.39 17.73 -9.01
C ILE A 287 -14.08 17.09 -9.44
N ALA A 288 -14.09 16.30 -10.53
CA ALA A 288 -12.87 15.63 -11.00
C ALA A 288 -11.82 16.64 -11.51
N TYR A 289 -12.28 17.71 -12.16
CA TYR A 289 -11.43 18.77 -12.66
C TYR A 289 -10.75 19.53 -11.51
N ASN A 290 -11.52 19.96 -10.52
CA ASN A 290 -11.01 20.69 -9.36
C ASN A 290 -10.12 19.82 -8.48
N ALA A 291 -10.41 18.53 -8.33
CA ALA A 291 -9.54 17.59 -7.62
C ALA A 291 -8.13 17.54 -8.23
N LYS A 292 -8.04 17.52 -9.57
CA LYS A 292 -6.75 17.59 -10.28
C LYS A 292 -6.01 18.90 -9.99
N PHE A 293 -6.72 20.05 -10.05
CA PHE A 293 -6.12 21.35 -9.74
C PHE A 293 -5.60 21.44 -8.31
N ILE A 294 -6.36 20.89 -7.35
CA ILE A 294 -5.94 20.86 -5.94
C ILE A 294 -4.67 20.04 -5.78
N ASN A 295 -4.59 18.87 -6.43
CA ASN A 295 -3.40 18.03 -6.43
C ASN A 295 -2.16 18.71 -7.04
N GLU A 296 -2.37 19.52 -8.06
CA GLU A 296 -1.32 20.32 -8.70
C GLU A 296 -0.95 21.59 -7.90
N GLY A 297 -1.55 21.78 -6.71
CA GLY A 297 -1.33 22.95 -5.85
C GLY A 297 -2.02 24.24 -6.37
N ASN A 298 -2.96 24.11 -7.30
CA ASN A 298 -3.69 25.23 -7.86
C ASN A 298 -4.85 25.64 -6.95
N THR A 299 -4.94 26.92 -6.60
CA THR A 299 -5.97 27.46 -5.70
C THR A 299 -7.20 28.02 -6.43
N LYS A 300 -7.15 28.13 -7.76
CA LYS A 300 -8.28 28.62 -8.55
C LYS A 300 -9.19 27.46 -8.91
N LEU A 301 -10.30 27.33 -8.20
CA LEU A 301 -11.30 26.28 -8.45
C LEU A 301 -12.44 26.82 -9.32
N TYR A 302 -13.05 25.92 -10.10
CA TYR A 302 -14.21 26.22 -10.91
C TYR A 302 -15.48 25.81 -10.15
N TYR A 303 -16.46 26.68 -10.11
CA TYR A 303 -17.73 26.46 -9.41
C TYR A 303 -18.86 26.26 -10.43
N GLY A 304 -19.79 25.39 -10.10
CA GLY A 304 -20.95 25.07 -10.95
C GLY A 304 -21.90 24.10 -10.24
N PRO A 305 -22.90 23.55 -10.94
CA PRO A 305 -23.98 22.76 -10.35
C PRO A 305 -23.52 21.52 -9.56
N ASP A 306 -22.41 20.92 -9.94
CA ASP A 306 -21.83 19.72 -9.33
C ASP A 306 -20.62 20.01 -8.41
N PHE A 307 -20.26 21.29 -8.24
CA PHE A 307 -19.22 21.74 -7.34
C PHE A 307 -19.51 23.16 -6.84
N MET A 308 -20.04 23.26 -5.64
CA MET A 308 -20.34 24.54 -4.95
C MET A 308 -19.39 24.81 -3.84
#